data_7d2e3cb303d0fa63a84de6305edeed2e
#
_entry.id   7d2e3cb303d0fa63a84de6305edeed2e
#
_cell.length_a   1.000
_cell.length_b   1.000
_cell.length_c   1.000
_cell.angle_alpha   90.00
_cell.angle_beta   90.00
_cell.angle_gamma   90.00
#
_symmetry.space_group_name_H-M   'P 1'
#
loop_
_entity.id
_entity.type
_entity.pdbx_description
1 polymer ?
#
loop_
_entity_poly.entity_id
_entity_poly.type
_entity_poly.pdbx_seq_one_letter_code
_entity_poly.pdbx_strand_id
1 'polypeptide(L)'
;MPASKRAIGIGVVFLCVAGTLAIGHAIKAPCAHGDWGDGRPYTWLCHTDIIPLFGNEQLYGDRLPYLDPCAETDGTCDEYPVLTIWMMRFTASVAGPENTRFFYANAILLWLAALWTASGLYTVVGG
;
A
#
# COMPACT_ATOMS: atom_id res chain seq x y z
N MET A 1 -10.11 -7.60 -33.17
CA MET A 1 -8.64 -7.79 -33.28
C MET A 1 -8.31 -9.29 -33.25
N PRO A 2 -7.30 -9.76 -33.99
CA PRO A 2 -6.84 -11.15 -33.90
C PRO A 2 -6.30 -11.41 -32.47
N ALA A 3 -6.60 -12.60 -31.92
CA ALA A 3 -6.31 -12.97 -30.53
C ALA A 3 -4.82 -12.77 -30.14
N SER A 4 -3.89 -12.97 -31.08
CA SER A 4 -2.46 -12.77 -30.83
C SER A 4 -2.08 -11.31 -30.56
N LYS A 5 -2.67 -10.35 -31.27
CA LYS A 5 -2.41 -8.90 -31.06
C LYS A 5 -2.97 -8.46 -29.70
N ARG A 6 -4.11 -9.02 -29.30
CA ARG A 6 -4.71 -8.73 -27.99
C ARG A 6 -3.83 -9.26 -26.85
N ALA A 7 -3.31 -10.47 -26.97
CA ALA A 7 -2.42 -11.05 -25.96
C ALA A 7 -1.12 -10.25 -25.80
N ILE A 8 -0.52 -9.80 -26.91
CA ILE A 8 0.68 -8.96 -26.90
C ILE A 8 0.38 -7.60 -26.23
N GLY A 9 -0.74 -6.98 -26.57
CA GLY A 9 -1.13 -5.67 -25.99
C GLY A 9 -1.29 -5.73 -24.48
N ILE A 10 -1.99 -6.74 -23.95
CA ILE A 10 -2.17 -6.90 -22.50
C ILE A 10 -0.83 -7.17 -21.81
N GLY A 11 0.05 -7.99 -22.41
CA GLY A 11 1.38 -8.27 -21.88
C GLY A 11 2.22 -7.01 -21.73
N VAL A 12 2.21 -6.13 -22.73
CA VAL A 12 2.92 -4.84 -22.65
C VAL A 12 2.36 -3.96 -21.53
N VAL A 13 1.05 -3.85 -21.38
CA VAL A 13 0.42 -3.08 -20.30
C VAL A 13 0.87 -3.60 -18.93
N PHE A 14 0.80 -4.93 -18.72
CA PHE A 14 1.24 -5.53 -17.46
C PHE A 14 2.72 -5.29 -17.18
N LEU A 15 3.59 -5.40 -18.18
CA LEU A 15 5.02 -5.13 -18.01
C LEU A 15 5.29 -3.67 -17.65
N CYS A 16 4.62 -2.72 -18.29
CA CYS A 16 4.75 -1.30 -17.96
C CYS A 16 4.28 -1.01 -16.53
N VAL A 17 3.11 -1.52 -16.15
CA VAL A 17 2.58 -1.33 -14.79
C VAL A 17 3.49 -1.98 -13.75
N ALA A 18 3.89 -3.23 -13.96
CA ALA A 18 4.78 -3.95 -13.04
C ALA A 18 6.15 -3.25 -12.93
N GLY A 19 6.72 -2.77 -14.04
CA GLY A 19 7.97 -2.01 -14.03
C GLY A 19 7.86 -0.71 -13.23
N THR A 20 6.79 0.05 -13.43
CA THR A 20 6.54 1.28 -12.67
C THR A 20 6.39 1.00 -11.17
N LEU A 21 5.62 -0.02 -10.81
CA LEU A 21 5.44 -0.43 -9.41
C LEU A 21 6.76 -0.91 -8.79
N ALA A 22 7.58 -1.67 -9.53
CA ALA A 22 8.88 -2.13 -9.05
C ALA A 22 9.84 -0.97 -8.77
N ILE A 23 9.89 0.03 -9.66
CA ILE A 23 10.69 1.24 -9.46
C ILE A 23 10.18 2.01 -8.24
N GLY A 24 8.87 2.25 -8.15
CA GLY A 24 8.26 2.92 -7.00
C GLY A 24 8.54 2.19 -5.68
N HIS A 25 8.45 0.86 -5.68
CA HIS A 25 8.77 0.04 -4.52
C HIS A 25 10.26 0.14 -4.14
N ALA A 26 11.16 0.06 -5.11
CA ALA A 26 12.60 0.18 -4.86
C ALA A 26 12.97 1.54 -4.23
N ILE A 27 12.33 2.63 -4.66
CA ILE A 27 12.51 3.96 -4.07
C ILE A 27 12.02 4.00 -2.61
N LYS A 28 10.94 3.29 -2.28
CA LYS A 28 10.34 3.30 -0.94
C LYS A 28 10.92 2.26 0.02
N ALA A 29 11.55 1.21 -0.50
CA ALA A 29 12.10 0.11 0.29
C ALA A 29 13.07 0.51 1.42
N PRO A 30 13.96 1.52 1.26
CA PRO A 30 14.82 1.97 2.36
C PRO A 30 14.06 2.44 3.60
N CYS A 31 12.81 2.92 3.44
CA CYS A 31 11.94 3.35 4.53
C CYS A 31 11.03 2.24 5.09
N ALA A 32 11.12 1.03 4.59
CA ALA A 32 10.32 -0.09 5.09
C ALA A 32 10.72 -0.54 6.51
N HIS A 33 11.87 -0.10 6.98
CA HIS A 33 12.45 -0.53 8.26
C HIS A 33 12.67 0.64 9.21
N GLY A 34 12.50 0.36 10.51
CA GLY A 34 12.86 1.26 11.59
C GLY A 34 11.87 2.38 11.85
N ASP A 35 12.26 3.25 12.75
CA ASP A 35 11.48 4.36 13.28
C ASP A 35 11.75 5.70 12.58
N TRP A 36 12.65 5.70 11.58
CA TRP A 36 13.08 6.90 10.83
C TRP A 36 13.80 7.98 11.65
N GLY A 37 14.18 7.70 12.88
CA GLY A 37 14.96 8.63 13.72
C GLY A 37 16.31 9.01 13.14
N ASP A 38 16.82 8.25 12.18
CA ASP A 38 18.06 8.51 11.45
C ASP A 38 17.93 9.48 10.27
N GLY A 39 16.74 10.02 10.03
CA GLY A 39 16.48 10.98 8.95
C GLY A 39 16.46 10.38 7.54
N ARG A 40 16.48 9.04 7.39
CA ARG A 40 16.48 8.36 6.08
C ARG A 40 15.32 8.76 5.16
N PRO A 41 14.10 9.09 5.63
CA PRO A 41 13.01 9.50 4.76
C PRO A 41 13.36 10.72 3.89
N TYR A 42 14.15 11.62 4.45
CA TYR A 42 14.59 12.85 3.77
C TYR A 42 15.83 12.61 2.92
N THR A 43 16.78 11.82 3.41
CA THR A 43 18.03 11.52 2.71
C THR A 43 17.80 10.68 1.46
N TRP A 44 16.92 9.68 1.54
CA TRP A 44 16.63 8.74 0.44
C TRP A 44 15.35 9.07 -0.32
N LEU A 45 14.63 10.14 0.06
CA LEU A 45 13.34 10.52 -0.51
C LEU A 45 12.32 9.38 -0.52
N CYS A 46 12.42 8.48 0.46
CA CYS A 46 11.58 7.29 0.58
C CYS A 46 10.41 7.46 1.54
N HIS A 47 10.10 8.69 1.98
CA HIS A 47 8.97 8.96 2.87
C HIS A 47 7.68 8.30 2.39
N THR A 48 6.95 7.70 3.31
CA THR A 48 5.63 7.07 3.07
C THR A 48 4.80 7.15 4.34
N ASP A 49 3.52 7.43 4.23
CA ASP A 49 2.61 7.48 5.37
C ASP A 49 2.29 6.09 5.94
N ILE A 50 2.52 5.03 5.18
CA ILE A 50 2.17 3.65 5.60
C ILE A 50 2.81 3.30 6.95
N ILE A 51 4.10 3.61 7.15
CA ILE A 51 4.81 3.25 8.39
C ILE A 51 4.29 4.02 9.62
N PRO A 52 4.22 5.37 9.61
CA PRO A 52 3.68 6.09 10.76
C PRO A 52 2.21 5.80 11.03
N LEU A 53 1.39 5.57 10.00
CA LEU A 53 -0.02 5.25 10.17
C LEU A 53 -0.25 3.94 10.93
N PHE A 54 0.66 2.98 10.86
CA PHE A 54 0.54 1.74 11.62
C PHE A 54 0.39 1.98 13.12
N GLY A 55 1.20 2.89 13.69
CA GLY A 55 1.14 3.29 15.10
C GLY A 55 0.08 4.35 15.38
N ASN A 56 0.10 5.45 14.61
CA ASN A 56 -0.78 6.60 14.84
C ASN A 56 -2.27 6.24 14.76
N GLU A 57 -2.64 5.41 13.79
CA GLU A 57 -4.02 4.94 13.63
C GLU A 57 -4.34 3.69 14.47
N GLN A 58 -3.38 3.23 15.28
CA GLN A 58 -3.55 2.06 16.15
C GLN A 58 -4.12 0.84 15.41
N LEU A 59 -3.54 0.57 14.23
CA LEU A 59 -4.07 -0.43 13.30
C LEU A 59 -3.84 -1.88 13.74
N TYR A 60 -2.99 -2.11 14.73
CA TYR A 60 -2.72 -3.43 15.29
C TYR A 60 -3.30 -3.55 16.70
N GLY A 61 -3.82 -4.74 17.04
CA GLY A 61 -4.47 -5.00 18.31
C GLY A 61 -5.98 -5.24 18.15
N ASP A 62 -6.73 -5.08 19.23
CA ASP A 62 -8.17 -5.38 19.25
C ASP A 62 -9.05 -4.20 18.87
N ARG A 63 -8.49 -2.99 18.77
CA ARG A 63 -9.23 -1.78 18.42
C ARG A 63 -9.82 -1.88 17.01
N LEU A 64 -11.09 -1.53 16.87
CA LEU A 64 -11.78 -1.40 15.60
C LEU A 64 -11.84 0.09 15.20
N PRO A 65 -11.20 0.49 14.10
CA PRO A 65 -11.25 1.87 13.64
C PRO A 65 -12.68 2.41 13.51
N TYR A 66 -12.91 3.65 13.93
CA TYR A 66 -14.18 4.36 13.97
C TYR A 66 -15.25 3.77 14.90
N LEU A 67 -15.07 2.57 15.44
CA LEU A 67 -16.04 1.93 16.34
C LEU A 67 -15.58 2.02 17.79
N ASP A 68 -14.27 1.92 18.02
CA ASP A 68 -13.69 2.00 19.35
C ASP A 68 -12.94 3.33 19.54
N PRO A 69 -12.94 3.90 20.76
CA PRO A 69 -12.19 5.13 21.03
C PRO A 69 -10.69 4.93 20.80
N CYS A 70 -10.00 6.02 20.44
CA CYS A 70 -8.55 6.04 20.44
C CYS A 70 -7.99 5.89 21.85
N ALA A 71 -6.90 5.16 22.02
CA ALA A 71 -6.15 5.24 23.27
C ALA A 71 -5.63 6.67 23.46
N GLU A 72 -5.60 7.15 24.72
CA GLU A 72 -5.26 8.54 25.10
C GLU A 72 -3.78 8.91 24.88
N THR A 73 -3.23 8.57 23.73
CA THR A 73 -1.91 9.02 23.31
C THR A 73 -2.06 9.84 22.05
N ASP A 74 -2.09 11.15 22.22
CA ASP A 74 -2.04 12.18 21.17
C ASP A 74 -3.22 12.36 20.20
N GLY A 75 -4.34 11.70 20.41
CA GLY A 75 -5.65 12.17 19.95
C GLY A 75 -5.98 12.18 18.45
N THR A 76 -5.18 11.59 17.59
CA THR A 76 -5.30 11.77 16.13
C THR A 76 -5.50 10.48 15.34
N CYS A 77 -6.19 9.49 15.87
CA CYS A 77 -6.55 8.33 15.06
C CYS A 77 -7.87 8.54 14.31
N ASP A 78 -8.13 7.72 13.29
CA ASP A 78 -9.31 7.78 12.42
C ASP A 78 -9.38 9.05 11.54
N GLU A 79 -8.23 9.61 11.15
CA GLU A 79 -8.15 10.81 10.30
C GLU A 79 -8.31 10.52 8.80
N TYR A 80 -8.09 9.29 8.38
CA TYR A 80 -8.15 8.89 6.97
C TYR A 80 -9.55 8.39 6.57
N PRO A 81 -9.88 8.37 5.26
CA PRO A 81 -11.17 7.85 4.82
C PRO A 81 -11.44 6.42 5.31
N VAL A 82 -12.66 6.17 5.77
CA VAL A 82 -13.09 4.90 6.40
C VAL A 82 -12.60 3.67 5.66
N LEU A 83 -12.79 3.63 4.33
CA LEU A 83 -12.39 2.48 3.52
C LEU A 83 -10.87 2.26 3.53
N THR A 84 -10.09 3.34 3.51
CA THR A 84 -8.61 3.29 3.56
C THR A 84 -8.15 2.69 4.88
N ILE A 85 -8.68 3.15 6.00
CA ILE A 85 -8.31 2.64 7.33
C ILE A 85 -8.71 1.16 7.48
N TRP A 86 -9.88 0.76 7.01
CA TRP A 86 -10.28 -0.65 7.07
C TRP A 86 -9.40 -1.56 6.20
N MET A 87 -8.98 -1.10 5.02
CA MET A 87 -8.00 -1.82 4.20
C MET A 87 -6.66 -1.95 4.91
N MET A 88 -6.18 -0.86 5.53
CA MET A 88 -4.93 -0.87 6.30
C MET A 88 -5.06 -1.73 7.57
N ARG A 89 -6.21 -1.71 8.25
CA ARG A 89 -6.49 -2.60 9.39
C ARG A 89 -6.45 -4.08 8.98
N PHE A 90 -7.00 -4.42 7.81
CA PHE A 90 -6.91 -5.76 7.25
C PHE A 90 -5.44 -6.16 7.00
N THR A 91 -4.65 -5.31 6.35
CA THR A 91 -3.22 -5.60 6.12
C THR A 91 -2.43 -5.69 7.43
N ALA A 92 -2.77 -4.89 8.45
CA ALA A 92 -2.16 -4.96 9.77
C ALA A 92 -2.48 -6.30 10.47
N SER A 93 -3.71 -6.81 10.34
CA SER A 93 -4.08 -8.11 10.92
C SER A 93 -3.30 -9.28 10.32
N VAL A 94 -2.97 -9.19 9.02
CA VAL A 94 -2.15 -10.20 8.33
C VAL A 94 -0.66 -10.04 8.66
N ALA A 95 -0.18 -8.81 8.78
CA ALA A 95 1.22 -8.49 9.03
C ALA A 95 1.66 -8.78 10.47
N GLY A 96 0.73 -8.73 11.42
CA GLY A 96 1.04 -8.80 12.86
C GLY A 96 1.69 -7.50 13.36
N PRO A 97 2.48 -7.53 14.46
CA PRO A 97 2.96 -6.33 15.15
C PRO A 97 4.16 -5.63 14.48
N GLU A 98 4.58 -6.06 13.31
CA GLU A 98 5.79 -5.57 12.68
C GLU A 98 5.52 -4.56 11.56
N ASN A 99 6.00 -3.32 11.70
CA ASN A 99 5.91 -2.26 10.70
C ASN A 99 6.39 -2.68 9.30
N THR A 100 7.50 -3.41 9.23
CA THR A 100 8.08 -3.88 7.98
C THR A 100 7.12 -4.82 7.23
N ARG A 101 6.53 -5.77 7.93
CA ARG A 101 5.54 -6.68 7.33
C ARG A 101 4.30 -5.93 6.89
N PHE A 102 3.85 -4.97 7.69
CA PHE A 102 2.73 -4.11 7.34
C PHE A 102 3.01 -3.29 6.07
N PHE A 103 4.21 -2.72 5.93
CA PHE A 103 4.63 -2.02 4.71
C PHE A 103 4.51 -2.94 3.48
N TYR A 104 5.08 -4.14 3.53
CA TYR A 104 5.03 -5.08 2.40
C TYR A 104 3.62 -5.61 2.13
N ALA A 105 2.81 -5.86 3.14
CA ALA A 105 1.41 -6.28 2.97
C ALA A 105 0.59 -5.21 2.22
N ASN A 106 0.76 -3.92 2.57
CA ASN A 106 0.13 -2.82 1.85
C ASN A 106 0.68 -2.68 0.42
N ALA A 107 2.00 -2.82 0.23
CA ALA A 107 2.60 -2.78 -1.09
C ALA A 107 2.03 -3.86 -2.01
N ILE A 108 1.92 -5.10 -1.53
CA ILE A 108 1.32 -6.22 -2.28
C ILE A 108 -0.14 -5.91 -2.64
N LEU A 109 -0.94 -5.44 -1.67
CA LEU A 109 -2.34 -5.09 -1.92
C LEU A 109 -2.47 -4.02 -3.00
N LEU A 110 -1.65 -2.96 -2.93
CA LEU A 110 -1.63 -1.89 -3.92
C LEU A 110 -1.18 -2.39 -5.30
N TRP A 111 -0.19 -3.29 -5.36
CA TRP A 111 0.23 -3.93 -6.60
C TRP A 111 -0.90 -4.73 -7.24
N LEU A 112 -1.60 -5.55 -6.46
CA LEU A 112 -2.74 -6.33 -6.94
C LEU A 112 -3.87 -5.42 -7.45
N ALA A 113 -4.19 -4.35 -6.72
CA ALA A 113 -5.20 -3.38 -7.13
C ALA A 113 -4.81 -2.66 -8.44
N ALA A 114 -3.54 -2.25 -8.60
CA ALA A 114 -3.07 -1.60 -9.81
C ALA A 114 -3.11 -2.53 -11.04
N LEU A 115 -2.68 -3.79 -10.88
CA LEU A 115 -2.74 -4.78 -11.95
C LEU A 115 -4.17 -5.13 -12.32
N TRP A 116 -5.07 -5.25 -11.34
CA TRP A 116 -6.49 -5.46 -11.57
C TRP A 116 -7.11 -4.30 -12.35
N THR A 117 -6.84 -3.06 -11.93
CA THR A 117 -7.32 -1.85 -12.59
C THR A 117 -6.82 -1.78 -14.04
N ALA A 118 -5.53 -2.04 -14.27
CA ALA A 118 -4.93 -2.07 -15.61
C ALA A 118 -5.60 -3.11 -16.51
N SER A 119 -5.89 -4.31 -15.97
CA SER A 119 -6.61 -5.36 -16.67
C SER A 119 -8.03 -4.93 -17.05
N GLY A 120 -8.77 -4.34 -16.10
CA GLY A 120 -10.12 -3.84 -16.34
C GLY A 120 -10.16 -2.73 -17.38
N LEU A 121 -9.28 -1.76 -17.30
CA LEU A 121 -9.17 -0.68 -18.28
C LEU A 121 -8.83 -1.21 -19.67
N TYR A 122 -7.90 -2.15 -19.78
CA TYR A 122 -7.54 -2.77 -21.04
C TYR A 122 -8.76 -3.45 -21.71
N THR A 123 -9.57 -4.17 -20.93
CA THR A 123 -10.77 -4.85 -21.45
C THR A 123 -11.86 -3.88 -21.91
N VAL A 124 -12.01 -2.73 -21.24
CA VAL A 124 -13.03 -1.71 -21.56
C VAL A 124 -12.63 -0.87 -22.76
N VAL A 125 -11.35 -0.50 -22.91
CA VAL A 125 -10.90 0.47 -23.93
C VAL A 125 -10.65 -0.19 -25.30
N GLY A 126 -10.52 -1.47 -25.40
CA GLY A 126 -10.37 -2.04 -26.72
C GLY A 126 -9.54 -3.31 -26.80
N GLY A 127 -9.62 -4.02 -25.74
CA GLY A 127 -9.12 -5.38 -25.81
C GLY A 127 -9.84 -6.20 -26.87
#